data_7a46d92c9fb584b28a017f51bb885ae5
#
_entry.id   7a46d92c9fb584b28a017f51bb885ae5
#
_cell.length_a   1.000
_cell.length_b   1.000
_cell.length_c   1.000
_cell.angle_alpha   90.00
_cell.angle_beta   90.00
_cell.angle_gamma   90.00
#
_symmetry.space_group_name_H-M   'P 1'
#
loop_
_entity.id
_entity.type
_entity.pdbx_description
1 polymer ?
#
loop_
_entity_poly.entity_id
_entity_poly.type
_entity_poly.pdbx_seq_one_letter_code
_entity_poly.pdbx_strand_id
1 'polypeptide(L)'
;MDIEGFVRKRIDDYSYDDLANLLAMHIRDYKDINEDNSYEMAKAVIDEVSTTLKLKYSDDEFLREIIEVPNSGVEMGKMGVGSRGAGDFFVHRRIADIVSSTNTASLVNPSEQDDGGVIKAKAKNDEVYITTAVDGIHSRLSEYPFLGGFHVTRATLRDVCVMGADPVAILSDVHLADDGDVSKIFDFTAGVAAVSELVNVPIVAGSTLRVGGDMVLGDRFVSAVGSVGVSNYPPTARKGATNGDVILLTEGSGGGTITTTALYNGFFDVIWDTMNVNFVQASHALFENDLVKDIHAMTDVTNGGLRGDAHEISNTTGVGLEFDEEEIRKMVAPNVLSMLETLNIDHLGVSTDSLMLIVPEDIVGDVKKAVSSYDVAIGEIGSVNNSGEAILNKEDGSSEKLVPLFREAAYTKIKKLVGDTTPEDFEAMKQKVQKACDDAISKKEKVINYNYQIGRASCRERV
;
A
#
# COMPACT_ATOMS: atom_id res chain seq x y z
N MET A 1 6.66 -19.76 10.09
CA MET A 1 6.21 -20.90 9.23
C MET A 1 4.70 -21.02 9.34
N ASP A 2 3.99 -21.10 8.24
CA ASP A 2 2.55 -21.43 8.21
C ASP A 2 2.39 -22.95 8.27
N ILE A 3 2.00 -23.48 9.45
CA ILE A 3 1.88 -24.92 9.69
C ILE A 3 0.58 -25.50 9.11
N GLU A 4 -0.49 -24.72 9.04
CA GLU A 4 -1.72 -25.13 8.36
C GLU A 4 -1.48 -25.31 6.85
N GLY A 5 -0.89 -24.32 6.19
CA GLY A 5 -0.54 -24.41 4.78
C GLY A 5 0.49 -25.50 4.48
N PHE A 6 1.39 -25.80 5.43
CA PHE A 6 2.30 -26.92 5.32
C PHE A 6 1.57 -28.26 5.23
N VAL A 7 0.57 -28.48 6.10
CA VAL A 7 -0.27 -29.70 6.12
C VAL A 7 -1.11 -29.78 4.85
N ARG A 8 -1.83 -28.70 4.47
CA ARG A 8 -2.69 -28.67 3.27
C ARG A 8 -1.97 -29.07 1.99
N LYS A 9 -0.68 -28.76 1.86
CA LYS A 9 0.14 -29.10 0.70
C LYS A 9 0.62 -30.56 0.70
N ARG A 10 0.54 -31.28 1.81
CA ARG A 10 1.20 -32.59 1.99
C ARG A 10 0.27 -33.71 2.44
N ILE A 11 -0.92 -33.39 2.88
CA ILE A 11 -1.84 -34.34 3.49
C ILE A 11 -2.23 -35.50 2.56
N ASP A 12 -2.20 -35.26 1.24
CA ASP A 12 -2.50 -36.30 0.26
C ASP A 12 -1.27 -37.16 -0.11
N ASP A 13 -0.04 -36.70 0.22
CA ASP A 13 1.21 -37.35 -0.18
C ASP A 13 1.86 -38.18 0.93
N TYR A 14 1.46 -37.98 2.20
CA TYR A 14 2.06 -38.60 3.37
C TYR A 14 1.04 -39.39 4.19
N SER A 15 1.51 -40.45 4.86
CA SER A 15 0.70 -41.06 5.92
C SER A 15 0.50 -40.09 7.08
N TYR A 16 -0.54 -40.29 7.89
CA TYR A 16 -0.82 -39.44 9.05
C TYR A 16 0.39 -39.31 9.99
N ASP A 17 1.00 -40.46 10.34
CA ASP A 17 2.14 -40.50 11.28
C ASP A 17 3.40 -39.90 10.67
N ASP A 18 3.68 -40.12 9.38
CA ASP A 18 4.82 -39.52 8.71
C ASP A 18 4.69 -38.01 8.62
N LEU A 19 3.48 -37.53 8.30
CA LEU A 19 3.19 -36.10 8.26
C LEU A 19 3.30 -35.46 9.65
N ALA A 20 2.79 -36.15 10.70
CA ALA A 20 2.90 -35.68 12.08
C ALA A 20 4.36 -35.58 12.54
N ASN A 21 5.15 -36.59 12.27
CA ASN A 21 6.59 -36.59 12.60
C ASN A 21 7.34 -35.47 11.85
N LEU A 22 7.08 -35.31 10.55
CA LEU A 22 7.70 -34.27 9.73
C LEU A 22 7.33 -32.89 10.25
N LEU A 23 6.05 -32.63 10.53
CA LEU A 23 5.59 -31.36 11.05
C LEU A 23 6.13 -31.09 12.46
N ALA A 24 6.15 -32.08 13.35
CA ALA A 24 6.69 -31.97 14.71
C ALA A 24 8.17 -31.53 14.69
N MET A 25 8.97 -32.08 13.77
CA MET A 25 10.35 -31.66 13.57
C MET A 25 10.44 -30.18 13.21
N HIS A 26 9.63 -29.71 12.25
CA HIS A 26 9.61 -28.31 11.86
C HIS A 26 9.05 -27.37 12.93
N ILE A 27 8.10 -27.81 13.76
CA ILE A 27 7.60 -27.02 14.90
C ILE A 27 8.76 -26.72 15.88
N ARG A 28 9.64 -27.70 16.14
CA ARG A 28 10.80 -27.51 17.02
C ARG A 28 11.89 -26.61 16.45
N ASP A 29 11.90 -26.33 15.16
CA ASP A 29 12.77 -25.29 14.59
C ASP A 29 12.39 -23.88 15.04
N TYR A 30 11.15 -23.67 15.52
CA TYR A 30 10.60 -22.37 15.92
C TYR A 30 10.27 -22.28 17.41
N LYS A 31 9.86 -23.40 18.04
CA LYS A 31 9.41 -23.44 19.43
C LYS A 31 10.35 -24.27 20.31
N ASP A 32 10.64 -23.76 21.49
CA ASP A 32 11.35 -24.52 22.56
C ASP A 32 10.36 -25.45 23.27
N ILE A 33 10.01 -26.58 22.64
CA ILE A 33 9.14 -27.61 23.18
C ILE A 33 9.75 -29.00 22.96
N ASN A 34 9.37 -29.94 23.83
CA ASN A 34 9.84 -31.31 23.72
C ASN A 34 9.19 -32.08 22.53
N GLU A 35 9.72 -33.25 22.24
CA GLU A 35 9.31 -34.08 21.11
C GLU A 35 7.84 -34.52 21.21
N ASP A 36 7.40 -34.96 22.39
CA ASP A 36 6.03 -35.42 22.61
C ASP A 36 5.02 -34.30 22.39
N ASN A 37 5.28 -33.10 22.94
CA ASN A 37 4.38 -31.95 22.78
C ASN A 37 4.36 -31.43 21.32
N SER A 38 5.50 -31.45 20.62
CA SER A 38 5.54 -31.04 19.21
C SER A 38 4.77 -32.03 18.32
N TYR A 39 4.84 -33.33 18.65
CA TYR A 39 4.07 -34.37 17.95
C TYR A 39 2.57 -34.23 18.18
N GLU A 40 2.13 -34.02 19.44
CA GLU A 40 0.71 -33.79 19.74
C GLU A 40 0.18 -32.51 19.09
N MET A 41 0.98 -31.42 19.05
CA MET A 41 0.62 -30.22 18.32
C MET A 41 0.47 -30.48 16.81
N ALA A 42 1.39 -31.22 16.22
CA ALA A 42 1.33 -31.59 14.81
C ALA A 42 0.08 -32.40 14.47
N LYS A 43 -0.30 -33.37 15.32
CA LYS A 43 -1.54 -34.14 15.16
C LYS A 43 -2.77 -33.26 15.23
N ALA A 44 -2.84 -32.34 16.19
CA ALA A 44 -3.96 -31.41 16.31
C ALA A 44 -4.15 -30.59 15.02
N VAL A 45 -3.07 -30.06 14.45
CA VAL A 45 -3.12 -29.32 13.17
C VAL A 45 -3.61 -30.20 12.02
N ILE A 46 -3.12 -31.44 11.93
CA ILE A 46 -3.55 -32.38 10.88
C ILE A 46 -5.05 -32.70 11.02
N ASP A 47 -5.52 -32.92 12.24
CA ASP A 47 -6.94 -33.24 12.50
C ASP A 47 -7.86 -32.06 12.15
N GLU A 48 -7.47 -30.85 12.52
CA GLU A 48 -8.20 -29.63 12.17
C GLU A 48 -8.24 -29.41 10.66
N VAL A 49 -7.11 -29.52 9.98
CA VAL A 49 -7.05 -29.41 8.51
C VAL A 49 -7.90 -30.48 7.84
N SER A 50 -7.75 -31.75 8.28
CA SER A 50 -8.54 -32.87 7.74
C SER A 50 -10.04 -32.66 7.90
N THR A 51 -10.44 -32.03 9.01
CA THR A 51 -11.84 -31.68 9.26
C THR A 51 -12.35 -30.64 8.28
N THR A 52 -11.57 -29.59 8.04
CA THR A 52 -11.97 -28.54 7.06
C THR A 52 -12.03 -29.06 5.63
N LEU A 53 -11.18 -30.01 5.26
CA LEU A 53 -11.19 -30.60 3.92
C LEU A 53 -12.47 -31.41 3.63
N LYS A 54 -13.18 -31.89 4.66
CA LYS A 54 -14.48 -32.56 4.51
C LYS A 54 -15.55 -31.62 3.95
N LEU A 55 -15.40 -30.32 4.08
CA LEU A 55 -16.33 -29.34 3.50
C LEU A 55 -16.44 -29.46 1.97
N LYS A 56 -15.42 -29.96 1.28
CA LYS A 56 -15.46 -30.24 -0.17
C LYS A 56 -16.55 -31.29 -0.54
N TYR A 57 -16.94 -32.12 0.42
CA TYR A 57 -17.91 -33.17 0.26
C TYR A 57 -19.25 -32.86 0.96
N SER A 58 -19.48 -31.64 1.40
CA SER A 58 -20.74 -31.18 1.97
C SER A 58 -21.88 -31.37 0.96
N ASP A 59 -23.04 -31.78 1.41
CA ASP A 59 -24.25 -31.82 0.58
C ASP A 59 -24.79 -30.41 0.27
N ASP A 60 -24.40 -29.41 1.04
CA ASP A 60 -24.76 -28.03 0.82
C ASP A 60 -23.86 -27.44 -0.32
N GLU A 61 -24.45 -27.37 -1.52
CA GLU A 61 -23.79 -26.85 -2.70
C GLU A 61 -23.42 -25.38 -2.57
N PHE A 62 -24.28 -24.60 -1.92
CA PHE A 62 -24.00 -23.16 -1.72
C PHE A 62 -22.85 -22.94 -0.74
N LEU A 63 -22.77 -23.74 0.34
CA LEU A 63 -21.63 -23.71 1.25
C LEU A 63 -20.33 -24.09 0.54
N ARG A 64 -20.34 -25.16 -0.29
CA ARG A 64 -19.13 -25.51 -1.07
C ARG A 64 -18.66 -24.38 -1.95
N GLU A 65 -19.57 -23.69 -2.63
CA GLU A 65 -19.24 -22.56 -3.49
C GLU A 65 -18.67 -21.38 -2.71
N ILE A 66 -19.20 -21.08 -1.51
CA ILE A 66 -18.69 -19.96 -0.68
C ILE A 66 -17.28 -20.23 -0.19
N ILE A 67 -16.97 -21.45 0.24
CA ILE A 67 -15.66 -21.78 0.79
C ILE A 67 -14.58 -22.00 -0.28
N GLU A 68 -14.96 -22.29 -1.52
CA GLU A 68 -14.01 -22.45 -2.61
C GLU A 68 -13.38 -21.11 -2.99
N VAL A 69 -12.06 -21.00 -2.87
CA VAL A 69 -11.33 -19.79 -3.28
C VAL A 69 -11.18 -19.78 -4.81
N PRO A 70 -11.57 -18.70 -5.50
CA PRO A 70 -11.32 -18.56 -6.93
C PRO A 70 -9.81 -18.59 -7.20
N ASN A 71 -9.31 -19.73 -7.66
CA ASN A 71 -7.87 -19.95 -7.81
C ASN A 71 -7.40 -19.51 -9.21
N SER A 72 -6.63 -18.44 -9.28
CA SER A 72 -6.00 -17.98 -10.54
C SER A 72 -4.83 -18.87 -10.97
N GLY A 73 -4.19 -19.59 -10.05
CA GLY A 73 -2.93 -20.29 -10.30
C GLY A 73 -1.74 -19.34 -10.58
N VAL A 74 -1.86 -18.08 -10.18
CA VAL A 74 -0.81 -17.06 -10.32
C VAL A 74 -0.38 -16.58 -8.94
N GLU A 75 0.89 -16.75 -8.61
CA GLU A 75 1.46 -16.33 -7.31
C GLU A 75 1.66 -14.82 -7.26
N MET A 76 1.46 -14.20 -6.08
CA MET A 76 1.68 -12.77 -5.85
C MET A 76 3.08 -12.32 -6.28
N GLY A 77 4.11 -13.08 -5.90
CA GLY A 77 5.50 -12.76 -6.24
C GLY A 77 5.74 -12.82 -7.75
N LYS A 78 5.17 -13.80 -8.46
CA LYS A 78 5.28 -13.95 -9.92
C LYS A 78 4.56 -12.81 -10.65
N MET A 79 3.37 -12.42 -10.16
CA MET A 79 2.60 -11.30 -10.71
C MET A 79 3.20 -9.92 -10.38
N GLY A 80 4.11 -9.83 -9.42
CA GLY A 80 4.73 -8.59 -8.98
C GLY A 80 3.81 -7.72 -8.10
N VAL A 81 2.84 -8.33 -7.41
CA VAL A 81 1.94 -7.60 -6.51
C VAL A 81 2.69 -7.07 -5.29
N GLY A 82 2.39 -5.83 -4.91
CA GLY A 82 3.07 -5.12 -3.81
C GLY A 82 4.38 -4.44 -4.22
N SER A 83 4.67 -4.31 -5.53
CA SER A 83 5.88 -3.66 -6.03
C SER A 83 5.63 -2.50 -7.01
N ARG A 84 4.40 -1.96 -6.99
CA ARG A 84 3.98 -0.77 -7.76
C ARG A 84 4.47 -0.75 -9.22
N GLY A 85 4.41 -1.90 -9.90
CA GLY A 85 4.69 -2.05 -11.32
C GLY A 85 3.48 -2.56 -12.10
N ALA A 86 3.65 -2.87 -13.37
CA ALA A 86 2.55 -3.22 -14.28
C ALA A 86 1.65 -4.37 -13.78
N GLY A 87 2.24 -5.37 -13.10
CA GLY A 87 1.48 -6.48 -12.53
C GLY A 87 0.64 -6.06 -11.32
N ASP A 88 1.20 -5.21 -10.47
CA ASP A 88 0.55 -4.66 -9.29
C ASP A 88 -0.63 -3.77 -9.68
N PHE A 89 -0.42 -2.81 -10.58
CA PHE A 89 -1.49 -1.95 -11.11
C PHE A 89 -2.61 -2.75 -11.75
N PHE A 90 -2.30 -3.84 -12.45
CA PHE A 90 -3.33 -4.72 -12.99
C PHE A 90 -4.19 -5.34 -11.88
N VAL A 91 -3.58 -5.84 -10.80
CA VAL A 91 -4.30 -6.46 -9.67
C VAL A 91 -5.12 -5.42 -8.91
N HIS A 92 -4.58 -4.22 -8.67
CA HIS A 92 -5.31 -3.12 -8.02
C HIS A 92 -6.58 -2.74 -8.80
N ARG A 93 -6.50 -2.69 -10.13
CA ARG A 93 -7.70 -2.47 -10.97
C ARG A 93 -8.72 -3.61 -10.83
N ARG A 94 -8.28 -4.87 -10.64
CA ARG A 94 -9.22 -6.00 -10.38
C ARG A 94 -9.88 -5.88 -9.01
N ILE A 95 -9.14 -5.45 -7.98
CA ILE A 95 -9.73 -5.11 -6.67
C ILE A 95 -10.77 -3.99 -6.84
N ALA A 96 -10.44 -2.96 -7.59
CA ALA A 96 -11.37 -1.87 -7.90
C ALA A 96 -12.64 -2.33 -8.62
N ASP A 97 -12.56 -3.31 -9.54
CA ASP A 97 -13.73 -3.90 -10.20
C ASP A 97 -14.67 -4.57 -9.20
N ILE A 98 -14.11 -5.30 -8.20
CA ILE A 98 -14.91 -5.92 -7.15
C ILE A 98 -15.65 -4.86 -6.33
N VAL A 99 -14.95 -3.79 -5.91
CA VAL A 99 -15.56 -2.70 -5.15
C VAL A 99 -16.61 -1.97 -5.97
N SER A 100 -16.31 -1.64 -7.22
CA SER A 100 -17.22 -0.94 -8.14
C SER A 100 -18.46 -1.77 -8.52
N SER A 101 -18.40 -3.09 -8.34
CA SER A 101 -19.56 -3.98 -8.52
C SER A 101 -20.56 -3.91 -7.34
N THR A 102 -20.31 -3.10 -6.32
CA THR A 102 -21.26 -2.87 -5.21
C THR A 102 -22.23 -1.71 -5.54
N ASN A 103 -23.37 -1.68 -4.85
CA ASN A 103 -24.31 -0.57 -4.93
C ASN A 103 -24.01 0.56 -3.92
N THR A 104 -22.78 0.62 -3.43
CA THR A 104 -22.29 1.69 -2.54
C THR A 104 -21.51 2.71 -3.36
N ALA A 105 -21.56 3.98 -2.95
CA ALA A 105 -20.89 5.07 -3.65
C ALA A 105 -19.95 5.84 -2.72
N SER A 106 -18.81 6.22 -3.25
CA SER A 106 -17.89 7.21 -2.68
C SER A 106 -17.58 8.29 -3.72
N LEU A 107 -17.09 9.43 -3.28
CA LEU A 107 -16.74 10.54 -4.17
C LEU A 107 -15.45 10.22 -4.94
N VAL A 108 -14.44 9.71 -4.24
CA VAL A 108 -13.25 9.10 -4.83
C VAL A 108 -13.21 7.66 -4.35
N ASN A 109 -13.12 6.73 -5.29
CA ASN A 109 -13.19 5.30 -5.04
C ASN A 109 -11.98 4.56 -5.66
N PRO A 110 -11.74 3.30 -5.35
CA PRO A 110 -10.57 2.57 -5.85
C PRO A 110 -10.41 2.50 -7.37
N SER A 111 -11.47 2.73 -8.16
CA SER A 111 -11.36 2.73 -9.63
C SER A 111 -10.61 3.95 -10.18
N GLU A 112 -10.53 5.03 -9.41
CA GLU A 112 -9.81 6.24 -9.77
C GLU A 112 -8.30 6.11 -9.51
N GLN A 113 -7.89 5.10 -8.75
CA GLN A 113 -6.48 4.81 -8.39
C GLN A 113 -5.78 6.00 -7.73
N ASP A 114 -6.53 6.84 -7.01
CA ASP A 114 -6.00 7.91 -6.16
C ASP A 114 -5.45 7.34 -4.84
N ASP A 115 -4.64 8.14 -4.13
CA ASP A 115 -3.94 7.72 -2.91
C ASP A 115 -4.88 7.52 -1.72
N GLY A 116 -6.03 8.21 -1.69
CA GLY A 116 -7.03 8.08 -0.64
C GLY A 116 -8.46 7.99 -1.15
N GLY A 117 -9.32 7.30 -0.40
CA GLY A 117 -10.76 7.25 -0.65
C GLY A 117 -11.49 8.43 0.02
N VAL A 118 -12.48 9.03 -0.66
CA VAL A 118 -13.22 10.18 -0.15
C VAL A 118 -14.72 9.94 -0.17
N ILE A 119 -15.37 10.22 0.96
CA ILE A 119 -16.83 10.26 1.08
C ILE A 119 -17.28 11.67 1.41
N LYS A 120 -18.48 12.02 0.95
CA LYS A 120 -19.15 13.28 1.29
C LYS A 120 -20.16 13.04 2.39
N ALA A 121 -20.03 13.79 3.48
CA ALA A 121 -20.93 13.73 4.62
C ALA A 121 -21.66 15.08 4.81
N LYS A 122 -22.83 15.05 5.44
CA LYS A 122 -23.55 16.26 5.82
C LYS A 122 -23.39 16.54 7.31
N ALA A 123 -22.90 17.72 7.64
CA ALA A 123 -22.84 18.22 9.01
C ALA A 123 -23.75 19.45 9.15
N LYS A 124 -24.96 19.26 9.69
CA LYS A 124 -25.99 20.28 9.78
C LYS A 124 -26.33 20.93 8.44
N ASN A 125 -25.75 22.08 8.15
CA ASN A 125 -26.00 22.85 6.93
C ASN A 125 -24.85 22.83 5.94
N ASP A 126 -23.69 22.25 6.32
CA ASP A 126 -22.47 22.24 5.53
C ASP A 126 -22.16 20.84 4.99
N GLU A 127 -21.47 20.80 3.87
CA GLU A 127 -20.89 19.58 3.33
C GLU A 127 -19.45 19.43 3.84
N VAL A 128 -19.09 18.24 4.26
CA VAL A 128 -17.75 17.90 4.76
C VAL A 128 -17.24 16.70 3.96
N TYR A 129 -15.98 16.75 3.55
CA TYR A 129 -15.28 15.65 2.90
C TYR A 129 -14.46 14.92 3.95
N ILE A 130 -14.65 13.62 4.04
CA ILE A 130 -13.90 12.73 4.93
C ILE A 130 -13.02 11.86 4.05
N THR A 131 -11.73 11.98 4.24
CA THR A 131 -10.71 11.18 3.55
C THR A 131 -10.21 10.09 4.47
N THR A 132 -10.02 8.90 3.95
CA THR A 132 -9.43 7.78 4.67
C THR A 132 -8.35 7.12 3.82
N ALA A 133 -7.27 6.74 4.48
CA ALA A 133 -6.21 5.94 3.90
C ALA A 133 -5.76 4.86 4.88
N VAL A 134 -5.20 3.77 4.37
CA VAL A 134 -4.56 2.71 5.17
C VAL A 134 -3.36 2.18 4.43
N ASP A 135 -2.25 2.06 5.14
CA ASP A 135 -1.01 1.54 4.59
C ASP A 135 -0.41 0.45 5.49
N GLY A 136 0.29 -0.50 4.89
CA GLY A 136 0.94 -1.59 5.60
C GLY A 136 2.40 -1.27 5.92
N ILE A 137 2.92 -1.87 6.98
CA ILE A 137 4.35 -1.78 7.28
C ILE A 137 5.18 -2.30 6.11
N HIS A 138 6.24 -1.60 5.74
CA HIS A 138 7.20 -2.10 4.76
C HIS A 138 7.78 -3.46 5.22
N SER A 139 7.64 -4.49 4.40
CA SER A 139 7.84 -5.89 4.76
C SER A 139 9.18 -6.22 5.42
N ARG A 140 10.25 -5.49 5.10
CA ARG A 140 11.59 -5.68 5.68
C ARG A 140 11.77 -4.93 7.00
N LEU A 141 11.00 -3.87 7.23
CA LEU A 141 11.02 -3.09 8.47
C LEU A 141 10.29 -3.79 9.63
N SER A 142 9.65 -4.93 9.39
CA SER A 142 9.15 -5.78 10.47
C SER A 142 10.24 -6.26 11.44
N GLU A 143 11.50 -6.28 11.00
CA GLU A 143 12.66 -6.57 11.84
C GLU A 143 13.15 -5.34 12.65
N TYR A 144 12.63 -4.16 12.34
CA TYR A 144 12.94 -2.87 12.97
C TYR A 144 11.64 -2.14 13.28
N PRO A 145 10.86 -2.64 14.28
CA PRO A 145 9.47 -2.22 14.47
C PRO A 145 9.28 -0.74 14.67
N PHE A 146 10.18 -0.05 15.38
CA PHE A 146 10.12 1.40 15.57
C PHE A 146 10.16 2.15 14.23
N LEU A 147 11.12 1.82 13.37
CA LEU A 147 11.23 2.39 12.03
C LEU A 147 10.00 2.05 11.18
N GLY A 148 9.50 0.82 11.33
CA GLY A 148 8.27 0.38 10.68
C GLY A 148 7.07 1.23 11.06
N GLY A 149 6.86 1.44 12.38
CA GLY A 149 5.79 2.27 12.93
C GLY A 149 5.90 3.73 12.50
N PHE A 150 7.11 4.28 12.54
CA PHE A 150 7.37 5.66 12.10
C PHE A 150 7.00 5.87 10.63
N HIS A 151 7.51 5.03 9.73
CA HIS A 151 7.32 5.20 8.30
C HIS A 151 5.91 4.89 7.82
N VAL A 152 5.26 3.84 8.33
CA VAL A 152 3.88 3.53 7.91
C VAL A 152 2.88 4.58 8.38
N THR A 153 3.11 5.20 9.53
CA THR A 153 2.27 6.30 10.01
C THR A 153 2.40 7.53 9.11
N ARG A 154 3.62 7.87 8.71
CA ARG A 154 3.83 8.93 7.73
C ARG A 154 3.16 8.63 6.39
N ALA A 155 3.26 7.37 5.91
CA ALA A 155 2.68 6.97 4.65
C ALA A 155 1.17 7.23 4.61
N THR A 156 0.43 6.70 5.57
CA THR A 156 -1.03 6.89 5.60
C THR A 156 -1.44 8.35 5.81
N LEU A 157 -0.67 9.14 6.56
CA LEU A 157 -0.92 10.59 6.73
C LEU A 157 -0.70 11.35 5.41
N ARG A 158 0.34 10.99 4.63
CA ARG A 158 0.55 11.57 3.30
C ARG A 158 -0.63 11.34 2.38
N ASP A 159 -1.14 10.11 2.31
CA ASP A 159 -2.27 9.77 1.45
C ASP A 159 -3.52 10.62 1.76
N VAL A 160 -3.74 10.92 3.04
CA VAL A 160 -4.81 11.84 3.46
C VAL A 160 -4.51 13.28 3.06
N CYS A 161 -3.27 13.74 3.27
CA CYS A 161 -2.84 15.09 2.92
C CYS A 161 -2.95 15.39 1.42
N VAL A 162 -2.53 14.46 0.55
CA VAL A 162 -2.59 14.66 -0.91
C VAL A 162 -4.01 14.64 -1.47
N MET A 163 -4.97 14.15 -0.70
CA MET A 163 -6.39 14.30 -1.03
C MET A 163 -6.99 15.64 -0.57
N GLY A 164 -6.15 16.57 -0.10
CA GLY A 164 -6.59 17.89 0.35
C GLY A 164 -7.31 17.89 1.69
N ALA A 165 -7.07 16.89 2.54
CA ALA A 165 -7.71 16.76 3.84
C ALA A 165 -6.70 16.92 4.98
N ASP A 166 -7.09 17.66 6.03
CA ASP A 166 -6.30 17.82 7.25
C ASP A 166 -6.45 16.58 8.13
N PRO A 167 -5.36 15.86 8.47
CA PRO A 167 -5.41 14.65 9.28
C PRO A 167 -5.92 14.92 10.69
N VAL A 168 -6.90 14.13 11.16
CA VAL A 168 -7.52 14.29 12.47
C VAL A 168 -7.44 13.05 13.37
N ALA A 169 -7.10 11.89 12.82
CA ALA A 169 -7.02 10.66 13.59
C ALA A 169 -6.09 9.64 12.94
N ILE A 170 -5.42 8.85 13.78
CA ILE A 170 -4.60 7.69 13.43
C ILE A 170 -5.23 6.44 14.06
N LEU A 171 -5.23 5.32 13.32
CA LEU A 171 -5.64 4.00 13.76
C LEU A 171 -4.48 3.02 13.54
N SER A 172 -4.35 2.00 14.39
CA SER A 172 -3.25 1.03 14.28
C SER A 172 -3.78 -0.40 14.41
N ASP A 173 -3.37 -1.27 13.50
CA ASP A 173 -3.65 -2.72 13.55
C ASP A 173 -2.33 -3.48 13.57
N VAL A 174 -2.13 -4.35 14.60
CA VAL A 174 -0.83 -4.96 14.90
C VAL A 174 -0.98 -6.46 15.03
N HIS A 175 -0.21 -7.20 14.25
CA HIS A 175 -0.23 -8.67 14.28
C HIS A 175 1.19 -9.21 14.46
N LEU A 176 1.41 -10.01 15.49
CA LEU A 176 2.67 -10.68 15.77
C LEU A 176 2.47 -12.20 15.71
N ALA A 177 3.42 -12.91 15.11
CA ALA A 177 3.39 -14.37 15.08
C ALA A 177 3.65 -14.95 16.49
N ASP A 178 3.28 -16.22 16.70
CA ASP A 178 3.09 -16.84 18.01
C ASP A 178 4.37 -16.87 18.88
N ASP A 179 5.53 -16.95 18.29
CA ASP A 179 6.83 -16.99 19.00
C ASP A 179 7.52 -15.61 19.06
N GLY A 180 6.85 -14.56 18.59
CA GLY A 180 7.39 -13.20 18.58
C GLY A 180 7.40 -12.57 19.97
N ASP A 181 8.48 -11.82 20.28
CA ASP A 181 8.56 -11.06 21.51
C ASP A 181 7.57 -9.88 21.50
N VAL A 182 6.76 -9.79 22.56
CA VAL A 182 5.74 -8.74 22.72
C VAL A 182 6.32 -7.33 22.65
N SER A 183 7.61 -7.15 22.98
CA SER A 183 8.30 -5.85 22.88
C SER A 183 8.29 -5.27 21.45
N LYS A 184 8.19 -6.10 20.40
CA LYS A 184 8.03 -5.64 19.01
C LYS A 184 6.76 -4.80 18.83
N ILE A 185 5.67 -5.15 19.54
CA ILE A 185 4.41 -4.39 19.52
C ILE A 185 4.61 -3.02 20.15
N PHE A 186 5.32 -2.96 21.28
CA PHE A 186 5.57 -1.70 21.97
C PHE A 186 6.50 -0.79 21.17
N ASP A 187 7.56 -1.36 20.59
CA ASP A 187 8.53 -0.63 19.78
C ASP A 187 7.87 -0.05 18.52
N PHE A 188 7.05 -0.82 17.84
CA PHE A 188 6.24 -0.35 16.72
C PHE A 188 5.29 0.80 17.13
N THR A 189 4.56 0.59 18.23
CA THR A 189 3.61 1.60 18.75
C THR A 189 4.33 2.87 19.14
N ALA A 190 5.55 2.78 19.66
CA ALA A 190 6.38 3.95 19.97
C ALA A 190 6.76 4.72 18.69
N GLY A 191 7.07 4.02 17.58
CA GLY A 191 7.29 4.65 16.28
C GLY A 191 6.06 5.39 15.75
N VAL A 192 4.86 4.77 15.87
CA VAL A 192 3.58 5.42 15.55
C VAL A 192 3.34 6.64 16.41
N ALA A 193 3.57 6.52 17.73
CA ALA A 193 3.37 7.60 18.70
C ALA A 193 4.33 8.77 18.46
N ALA A 194 5.57 8.50 18.04
CA ALA A 194 6.54 9.56 17.72
C ALA A 194 6.03 10.44 16.57
N VAL A 195 5.51 9.84 15.49
CA VAL A 195 4.91 10.61 14.39
C VAL A 195 3.65 11.35 14.86
N SER A 196 2.77 10.67 15.59
CA SER A 196 1.54 11.26 16.16
C SER A 196 1.85 12.55 16.93
N GLU A 197 2.88 12.55 17.78
CA GLU A 197 3.32 13.71 18.55
C GLU A 197 3.93 14.80 17.66
N LEU A 198 4.82 14.43 16.71
CA LEU A 198 5.48 15.36 15.81
C LEU A 198 4.48 16.14 14.92
N VAL A 199 3.39 15.52 14.52
CA VAL A 199 2.39 16.13 13.65
C VAL A 199 1.11 16.56 14.41
N ASN A 200 1.05 16.33 15.72
CA ASN A 200 -0.10 16.64 16.59
C ASN A 200 -1.42 15.99 16.13
N VAL A 201 -1.36 14.74 15.63
CA VAL A 201 -2.53 13.96 15.23
C VAL A 201 -2.68 12.75 16.16
N PRO A 202 -3.80 12.61 16.92
CA PRO A 202 -3.93 11.59 17.95
C PRO A 202 -4.13 10.17 17.39
N ILE A 203 -3.59 9.17 18.08
CA ILE A 203 -3.93 7.76 17.89
C ILE A 203 -5.24 7.52 18.66
N VAL A 204 -6.32 7.14 17.96
CA VAL A 204 -7.68 7.08 18.56
C VAL A 204 -8.21 5.66 18.70
N ALA A 205 -7.69 4.69 17.94
CA ALA A 205 -8.14 3.31 18.00
C ALA A 205 -7.03 2.36 17.54
N GLY A 206 -7.16 1.09 17.92
CA GLY A 206 -6.25 0.06 17.49
C GLY A 206 -6.77 -1.36 17.76
N SER A 207 -6.12 -2.33 17.13
CA SER A 207 -6.34 -3.76 17.30
C SER A 207 -5.00 -4.48 17.46
N THR A 208 -4.98 -5.56 18.21
CA THR A 208 -3.80 -6.39 18.39
C THR A 208 -4.19 -7.85 18.33
N LEU A 209 -3.59 -8.59 17.39
CA LEU A 209 -3.90 -9.99 17.14
C LEU A 209 -2.61 -10.81 16.94
N ARG A 210 -2.74 -12.13 16.97
CA ARG A 210 -1.70 -13.05 16.50
C ARG A 210 -1.89 -13.32 14.99
N VAL A 211 -0.80 -13.30 14.23
CA VAL A 211 -0.84 -13.69 12.80
C VAL A 211 -1.27 -15.15 12.70
N GLY A 212 -2.41 -15.40 12.05
CA GLY A 212 -2.92 -16.77 11.87
C GLY A 212 -3.25 -17.52 13.16
N GLY A 213 -3.46 -16.83 14.28
CA GLY A 213 -3.65 -17.46 15.59
C GLY A 213 -2.44 -18.30 16.00
N ASP A 214 -2.67 -19.58 16.33
CA ASP A 214 -1.64 -20.52 16.73
C ASP A 214 -0.94 -21.22 15.52
N MET A 215 -1.35 -20.89 14.29
CA MET A 215 -0.95 -21.62 13.08
C MET A 215 0.25 -20.99 12.35
N VAL A 216 0.71 -19.80 12.76
CA VAL A 216 1.89 -19.15 12.18
C VAL A 216 3.00 -19.03 13.21
N LEU A 217 3.98 -19.91 13.10
CA LEU A 217 5.14 -19.98 13.97
C LEU A 217 6.22 -18.98 13.56
N GLY A 218 7.06 -18.58 14.52
CA GLY A 218 8.13 -17.62 14.34
C GLY A 218 7.76 -16.26 14.91
N ASP A 219 8.50 -15.25 14.52
CA ASP A 219 8.44 -13.91 15.08
C ASP A 219 8.05 -12.82 14.05
N ARG A 220 7.43 -13.23 12.94
CA ARG A 220 7.00 -12.28 11.91
C ARG A 220 6.00 -11.28 12.46
N PHE A 221 6.32 -10.00 12.26
CA PHE A 221 5.49 -8.87 12.60
C PHE A 221 4.81 -8.32 11.34
N VAL A 222 3.52 -8.11 11.39
CA VAL A 222 2.70 -7.52 10.32
C VAL A 222 1.78 -6.48 10.95
N SER A 223 1.66 -5.33 10.32
CA SER A 223 0.77 -4.29 10.82
C SER A 223 0.25 -3.41 9.69
N ALA A 224 -0.77 -2.65 10.00
CA ALA A 224 -1.25 -1.54 9.19
C ALA A 224 -1.52 -0.32 10.08
N VAL A 225 -1.39 0.87 9.52
CA VAL A 225 -1.83 2.12 10.13
C VAL A 225 -2.83 2.77 9.20
N GLY A 226 -3.96 3.20 9.73
CA GLY A 226 -4.95 3.98 9.03
C GLY A 226 -4.94 5.42 9.50
N SER A 227 -5.37 6.34 8.65
CA SER A 227 -5.60 7.73 9.00
C SER A 227 -6.93 8.24 8.46
N VAL A 228 -7.44 9.24 9.13
CA VAL A 228 -8.67 9.96 8.75
C VAL A 228 -8.36 11.44 8.69
N GLY A 229 -8.81 12.10 7.63
CA GLY A 229 -8.73 13.54 7.48
C GLY A 229 -10.07 14.15 7.10
N VAL A 230 -10.16 15.46 7.25
CA VAL A 230 -11.38 16.22 6.98
C VAL A 230 -11.04 17.45 6.14
N SER A 231 -11.89 17.76 5.17
CA SER A 231 -11.80 18.97 4.35
C SER A 231 -13.15 19.62 4.15
N ASN A 232 -13.17 20.95 4.04
CA ASN A 232 -14.31 21.72 3.60
C ASN A 232 -14.32 21.94 2.08
N TYR A 233 -13.27 21.50 1.38
CA TYR A 233 -13.07 21.63 -0.06
C TYR A 233 -13.13 20.28 -0.76
N PRO A 234 -13.47 20.25 -2.06
CA PRO A 234 -13.35 19.04 -2.87
C PRO A 234 -11.92 18.46 -2.84
N PRO A 235 -11.76 17.14 -3.00
CA PRO A 235 -10.44 16.52 -2.96
C PRO A 235 -9.55 16.97 -4.12
N THR A 236 -8.25 17.09 -3.85
CA THR A 236 -7.18 17.39 -4.82
C THR A 236 -6.76 16.15 -5.60
N ALA A 237 -7.74 15.39 -6.10
CA ALA A 237 -7.55 14.14 -6.80
C ALA A 237 -6.78 14.33 -8.13
N ARG A 238 -6.06 13.31 -8.57
CA ARG A 238 -5.25 13.31 -9.81
C ARG A 238 -6.02 13.81 -11.04
N LYS A 239 -7.32 13.52 -11.12
CA LYS A 239 -8.21 13.97 -12.19
C LYS A 239 -8.37 15.49 -12.32
N GLY A 240 -7.93 16.25 -11.33
CA GLY A 240 -7.95 17.72 -11.37
C GLY A 240 -6.88 18.35 -12.26
N ALA A 241 -5.83 17.61 -12.63
CA ALA A 241 -4.74 18.12 -13.47
C ALA A 241 -5.23 18.62 -14.84
N THR A 242 -4.82 19.82 -15.23
CA THR A 242 -5.26 20.47 -16.46
C THR A 242 -4.07 21.03 -17.27
N ASN A 243 -4.26 21.13 -18.58
CA ASN A 243 -3.25 21.72 -19.47
C ASN A 243 -2.88 23.15 -19.06
N GLY A 244 -1.61 23.42 -18.97
CA GLY A 244 -1.05 24.72 -18.57
C GLY A 244 -0.68 24.81 -17.11
N ASP A 245 -0.97 23.78 -16.31
CA ASP A 245 -0.53 23.71 -14.92
C ASP A 245 0.99 23.52 -14.82
N VAL A 246 1.55 24.02 -13.72
CA VAL A 246 2.95 23.82 -13.31
C VAL A 246 3.02 22.65 -12.36
N ILE A 247 4.06 21.82 -12.50
CA ILE A 247 4.34 20.68 -11.62
C ILE A 247 5.43 21.09 -10.63
N LEU A 248 5.08 21.10 -9.34
CA LEU A 248 5.99 21.36 -8.24
C LEU A 248 6.32 20.05 -7.50
N LEU A 249 7.54 19.96 -6.96
CA LEU A 249 7.97 18.83 -6.14
C LEU A 249 8.68 19.34 -4.89
N THR A 250 8.34 18.80 -3.73
CA THR A 250 9.13 19.04 -2.51
C THR A 250 10.37 18.16 -2.48
N GLU A 251 11.41 18.59 -1.77
CA GLU A 251 12.56 17.72 -1.47
C GLU A 251 12.07 16.45 -0.76
N GLY A 252 12.53 15.29 -1.24
CA GLY A 252 12.24 13.98 -0.69
C GLY A 252 13.49 13.26 -0.21
N SER A 253 13.42 12.76 1.01
CA SER A 253 14.47 11.91 1.62
C SER A 253 14.07 10.44 1.72
N GLY A 254 12.90 10.10 1.20
CA GLY A 254 12.37 8.75 1.25
C GLY A 254 11.74 8.37 2.59
N GLY A 255 11.15 7.19 2.59
CA GLY A 255 10.51 6.57 3.75
C GLY A 255 10.99 5.13 3.93
N GLY A 256 10.03 4.21 4.11
CA GLY A 256 10.31 2.79 4.37
C GLY A 256 11.21 2.11 3.32
N THR A 257 11.06 2.48 2.04
CA THR A 257 11.88 1.94 0.94
C THR A 257 13.34 2.40 1.04
N ILE A 258 13.58 3.70 1.22
CA ILE A 258 14.95 4.25 1.36
C ILE A 258 15.58 3.77 2.65
N THR A 259 14.86 3.76 3.78
CA THR A 259 15.34 3.18 5.05
C THR A 259 15.75 1.71 4.87
N THR A 260 14.93 0.91 4.18
CA THR A 260 15.26 -0.49 3.86
C THR A 260 16.51 -0.56 3.00
N THR A 261 16.62 0.27 1.97
CA THR A 261 17.81 0.34 1.11
C THR A 261 19.06 0.63 1.94
N ALA A 262 19.01 1.64 2.79
CA ALA A 262 20.09 2.05 3.67
C ALA A 262 20.51 0.94 4.64
N LEU A 263 19.55 0.32 5.34
CA LEU A 263 19.80 -0.77 6.29
C LEU A 263 20.49 -1.98 5.63
N TYR A 264 19.95 -2.46 4.51
CA TYR A 264 20.42 -3.71 3.90
C TYR A 264 21.61 -3.55 2.96
N ASN A 265 22.06 -2.31 2.73
CA ASN A 265 23.28 -2.01 1.98
C ASN A 265 24.36 -1.29 2.80
N GLY A 266 24.11 -0.98 4.09
CA GLY A 266 25.11 -0.43 5.01
C GLY A 266 25.30 1.08 4.94
N PHE A 267 24.31 1.84 4.45
CA PHE A 267 24.30 3.31 4.41
C PHE A 267 23.55 3.88 5.62
N PHE A 268 24.00 3.56 6.83
CA PHE A 268 23.22 3.81 8.06
C PHE A 268 22.94 5.28 8.34
N ASP A 269 23.81 6.20 7.91
CA ASP A 269 23.61 7.64 8.10
C ASP A 269 22.37 8.15 7.34
N VAL A 270 22.04 7.55 6.18
CA VAL A 270 20.85 7.89 5.39
C VAL A 270 19.53 7.58 6.12
N ILE A 271 19.55 6.68 7.11
CA ILE A 271 18.35 6.38 7.91
C ILE A 271 17.83 7.65 8.59
N TRP A 272 18.72 8.50 9.10
CA TRP A 272 18.34 9.75 9.77
C TRP A 272 17.71 10.76 8.81
N ASP A 273 18.14 10.80 7.55
CA ASP A 273 17.54 11.66 6.55
C ASP A 273 16.05 11.28 6.31
N THR A 274 15.72 10.01 6.48
CA THR A 274 14.34 9.52 6.31
C THR A 274 13.44 9.75 7.54
N MET A 275 14.03 10.05 8.71
CA MET A 275 13.30 10.17 9.98
C MET A 275 12.78 11.60 10.22
N ASN A 276 11.96 12.11 9.29
CA ASN A 276 11.36 13.44 9.33
C ASN A 276 9.86 13.41 9.02
N VAL A 277 9.18 14.53 9.20
CA VAL A 277 7.75 14.73 8.89
C VAL A 277 7.54 15.88 7.90
N ASN A 278 8.55 16.21 7.11
CA ASN A 278 8.55 17.36 6.19
C ASN A 278 7.38 17.35 5.22
N PHE A 279 7.00 16.18 4.73
CA PHE A 279 5.84 16.02 3.85
C PHE A 279 4.54 16.53 4.49
N VAL A 280 4.28 16.11 5.73
CA VAL A 280 3.08 16.51 6.46
C VAL A 280 3.13 18.00 6.81
N GLN A 281 4.31 18.52 7.15
CA GLN A 281 4.53 19.96 7.39
C GLN A 281 4.29 20.80 6.13
N ALA A 282 4.79 20.36 4.97
CA ALA A 282 4.53 21.01 3.69
C ALA A 282 3.03 21.06 3.37
N SER A 283 2.33 19.95 3.60
CA SER A 283 0.88 19.89 3.41
C SER A 283 0.13 20.79 4.39
N HIS A 284 0.55 20.81 5.65
CA HIS A 284 -0.03 21.69 6.67
C HIS A 284 0.12 23.17 6.33
N ALA A 285 1.27 23.56 5.76
CA ALA A 285 1.46 24.92 5.26
C ALA A 285 0.43 25.33 4.19
N LEU A 286 0.02 24.40 3.34
CA LEU A 286 -1.01 24.64 2.32
C LEU A 286 -2.39 24.82 2.95
N PHE A 287 -2.73 24.03 3.99
CA PHE A 287 -3.99 24.17 4.73
C PHE A 287 -4.07 25.52 5.47
N GLU A 288 -3.01 25.89 6.21
CA GLU A 288 -2.99 27.13 6.99
C GLU A 288 -3.09 28.39 6.10
N ASN A 289 -2.57 28.33 4.88
CA ASN A 289 -2.62 29.45 3.94
C ASN A 289 -3.84 29.41 3.01
N ASP A 290 -4.79 28.48 3.24
CA ASP A 290 -6.03 28.32 2.44
C ASP A 290 -5.77 28.11 0.95
N LEU A 291 -4.63 27.48 0.59
CA LEU A 291 -4.20 27.25 -0.79
C LEU A 291 -4.76 25.96 -1.39
N VAL A 292 -5.15 24.98 -0.55
CA VAL A 292 -5.63 23.66 -0.99
C VAL A 292 -6.80 23.76 -1.96
N LYS A 293 -7.68 24.74 -1.78
CA LYS A 293 -8.86 24.94 -2.66
C LYS A 293 -8.54 25.32 -4.10
N ASP A 294 -7.34 25.88 -4.32
CA ASP A 294 -6.89 26.39 -5.61
C ASP A 294 -5.88 25.43 -6.27
N ILE A 295 -5.46 24.37 -5.58
CA ILE A 295 -4.58 23.31 -6.10
C ILE A 295 -5.41 22.32 -6.92
N HIS A 296 -4.99 22.04 -8.15
CA HIS A 296 -5.71 21.16 -9.06
C HIS A 296 -5.54 19.69 -8.71
N ALA A 297 -4.30 19.25 -8.40
CA ALA A 297 -4.03 17.87 -7.98
C ALA A 297 -2.81 17.79 -7.06
N MET A 298 -2.82 16.82 -6.17
CA MET A 298 -1.66 16.42 -5.37
C MET A 298 -1.49 14.91 -5.42
N THR A 299 -0.25 14.44 -5.29
CA THR A 299 0.08 13.03 -5.08
C THR A 299 1.41 12.93 -4.35
N ASP A 300 1.66 11.81 -3.70
CA ASP A 300 2.96 11.50 -3.14
C ASP A 300 3.80 10.66 -4.12
N VAL A 301 5.12 10.89 -4.15
CA VAL A 301 6.03 10.08 -4.94
C VAL A 301 6.52 8.90 -4.10
N THR A 302 5.80 7.76 -4.21
CA THR A 302 6.02 6.55 -3.41
C THR A 302 6.55 5.37 -4.23
N ASN A 303 6.23 4.14 -3.85
CA ASN A 303 6.70 2.94 -4.55
C ASN A 303 6.34 2.99 -6.03
N GLY A 304 7.30 2.65 -6.89
CA GLY A 304 7.19 2.86 -8.33
C GLY A 304 7.74 4.23 -8.78
N GLY A 305 7.93 5.14 -7.83
CA GLY A 305 8.52 6.46 -8.03
C GLY A 305 7.75 7.34 -9.00
N LEU A 306 8.35 8.42 -9.41
CA LEU A 306 7.76 9.36 -10.36
C LEU A 306 7.32 8.70 -11.69
N ARG A 307 8.00 7.61 -12.11
CA ARG A 307 7.59 6.83 -13.30
C ARG A 307 6.18 6.27 -13.16
N GLY A 308 5.83 5.74 -11.98
CA GLY A 308 4.50 5.20 -11.69
C GLY A 308 3.44 6.29 -11.62
N ASP A 309 3.70 7.32 -10.82
CA ASP A 309 2.71 8.38 -10.57
C ASP A 309 2.42 9.21 -11.83
N ALA A 310 3.45 9.57 -12.60
CA ALA A 310 3.28 10.27 -13.86
C ALA A 310 2.43 9.46 -14.87
N HIS A 311 2.65 8.15 -14.95
CA HIS A 311 1.88 7.26 -15.81
C HIS A 311 0.41 7.17 -15.39
N GLU A 312 0.14 7.01 -14.09
CA GLU A 312 -1.24 6.94 -13.58
C GLU A 312 -2.00 8.26 -13.78
N ILE A 313 -1.36 9.41 -13.58
CA ILE A 313 -1.98 10.71 -13.86
C ILE A 313 -2.33 10.82 -15.35
N SER A 314 -1.40 10.56 -16.27
CA SER A 314 -1.67 10.62 -17.70
C SER A 314 -2.78 9.67 -18.13
N ASN A 315 -2.81 8.44 -17.62
CA ASN A 315 -3.84 7.45 -17.94
C ASN A 315 -5.23 7.82 -17.40
N THR A 316 -5.27 8.43 -16.20
CA THR A 316 -6.54 8.77 -15.54
C THR A 316 -7.16 10.03 -16.13
N THR A 317 -6.33 11.01 -16.49
CA THR A 317 -6.78 12.34 -16.94
C THR A 317 -6.79 12.51 -18.47
N GLY A 318 -5.90 11.78 -19.15
CA GLY A 318 -5.64 11.97 -20.58
C GLY A 318 -4.75 13.18 -20.90
N VAL A 319 -4.20 13.89 -19.88
CA VAL A 319 -3.22 14.96 -20.10
C VAL A 319 -1.81 14.39 -20.25
N GLY A 320 -0.92 15.17 -20.84
CA GLY A 320 0.52 14.91 -20.87
C GLY A 320 1.24 15.62 -19.72
N LEU A 321 2.32 15.03 -19.28
CA LEU A 321 3.21 15.58 -18.26
C LEU A 321 4.61 15.68 -18.85
N GLU A 322 5.26 16.81 -18.70
CA GLU A 322 6.63 17.03 -19.18
C GLU A 322 7.51 17.42 -17.99
N PHE A 323 8.58 16.67 -17.79
CA PHE A 323 9.47 16.78 -16.64
C PHE A 323 10.89 17.13 -17.05
N ASP A 324 11.61 17.81 -16.16
CA ASP A 324 13.04 18.13 -16.26
C ASP A 324 13.83 17.26 -15.26
N GLU A 325 14.75 16.41 -15.78
CA GLU A 325 15.55 15.50 -14.96
C GLU A 325 16.44 16.24 -13.97
N GLU A 326 17.07 17.35 -14.39
CA GLU A 326 17.96 18.13 -13.53
C GLU A 326 17.21 18.73 -12.35
N GLU A 327 16.01 19.27 -12.59
CA GLU A 327 15.18 19.85 -11.53
C GLU A 327 14.65 18.78 -10.58
N ILE A 328 14.25 17.59 -11.07
CA ILE A 328 13.87 16.45 -10.21
C ILE A 328 15.03 16.04 -9.31
N ARG A 329 16.25 15.91 -9.86
CA ARG A 329 17.43 15.49 -9.09
C ARG A 329 17.75 16.44 -7.94
N LYS A 330 17.50 17.75 -8.11
CA LYS A 330 17.67 18.77 -7.06
C LYS A 330 16.69 18.57 -5.90
N MET A 331 15.57 17.89 -6.15
CA MET A 331 14.53 17.60 -5.16
C MET A 331 14.71 16.23 -4.47
N VAL A 332 15.79 15.51 -4.72
CA VAL A 332 16.16 14.32 -3.95
C VAL A 332 17.24 14.70 -2.93
N ALA A 333 17.02 14.36 -1.66
CA ALA A 333 17.98 14.65 -0.60
C ALA A 333 19.40 14.14 -0.96
N PRO A 334 20.46 14.94 -0.81
CA PRO A 334 21.79 14.64 -1.38
C PRO A 334 22.37 13.29 -0.96
N ASN A 335 22.24 12.91 0.32
CA ASN A 335 22.75 11.64 0.83
C ASN A 335 21.96 10.45 0.23
N VAL A 336 20.66 10.63 0.05
CA VAL A 336 19.78 9.63 -0.57
C VAL A 336 20.17 9.43 -2.03
N LEU A 337 20.30 10.53 -2.79
CA LEU A 337 20.70 10.47 -4.19
C LEU A 337 22.06 9.80 -4.35
N SER A 338 23.06 10.19 -3.56
CA SER A 338 24.40 9.59 -3.55
C SER A 338 24.38 8.08 -3.26
N MET A 339 23.53 7.63 -2.31
CA MET A 339 23.35 6.21 -2.02
C MET A 339 22.73 5.48 -3.23
N LEU A 340 21.66 6.02 -3.82
CA LEU A 340 20.98 5.41 -4.97
C LEU A 340 21.92 5.28 -6.17
N GLU A 341 22.71 6.31 -6.47
CA GLU A 341 23.72 6.30 -7.52
C GLU A 341 24.81 5.26 -7.25
N THR A 342 25.36 5.21 -6.02
CA THR A 342 26.36 4.22 -5.63
C THR A 342 25.87 2.78 -5.80
N LEU A 343 24.57 2.56 -5.53
CA LEU A 343 23.92 1.24 -5.65
C LEU A 343 23.38 0.97 -7.07
N ASN A 344 23.50 1.93 -7.98
CA ASN A 344 22.92 1.87 -9.33
C ASN A 344 21.40 1.57 -9.28
N ILE A 345 20.67 2.36 -8.50
CA ILE A 345 19.22 2.29 -8.35
C ILE A 345 18.59 3.52 -9.00
N ASP A 346 17.63 3.32 -9.89
CA ASP A 346 16.89 4.40 -10.55
C ASP A 346 16.07 5.20 -9.53
N HIS A 347 16.44 6.45 -9.30
CA HIS A 347 15.75 7.36 -8.36
C HIS A 347 14.31 7.71 -8.81
N LEU A 348 14.04 7.60 -10.11
CA LEU A 348 12.69 7.80 -10.66
C LEU A 348 11.78 6.59 -10.48
N GLY A 349 12.34 5.44 -10.11
CA GLY A 349 11.62 4.17 -9.91
C GLY A 349 11.48 3.72 -8.46
N VAL A 350 11.84 4.58 -7.49
CA VAL A 350 11.72 4.30 -6.04
C VAL A 350 10.99 5.44 -5.32
N SER A 351 10.46 5.11 -4.14
CA SER A 351 9.80 6.08 -3.27
C SER A 351 10.79 7.11 -2.74
N THR A 352 10.64 8.37 -3.13
CA THR A 352 11.38 9.50 -2.56
C THR A 352 10.60 10.21 -1.45
N ASP A 353 9.35 9.87 -1.23
CA ASP A 353 8.47 10.49 -0.24
C ASP A 353 8.27 11.99 -0.46
N SER A 354 8.36 12.45 -1.71
CA SER A 354 8.14 13.85 -2.09
C SER A 354 6.65 14.14 -2.30
N LEU A 355 6.22 15.34 -1.95
CA LEU A 355 4.90 15.86 -2.32
C LEU A 355 4.99 16.46 -3.72
N MET A 356 4.22 15.93 -4.66
CA MET A 356 4.04 16.49 -5.99
C MET A 356 2.71 17.25 -6.06
N LEU A 357 2.78 18.50 -6.50
CA LEU A 357 1.63 19.37 -6.66
C LEU A 357 1.48 19.79 -8.14
N ILE A 358 0.26 19.78 -8.61
CA ILE A 358 -0.11 20.28 -9.93
C ILE A 358 -0.99 21.51 -9.70
N VAL A 359 -0.49 22.68 -10.06
CA VAL A 359 -1.09 23.95 -9.70
C VAL A 359 -1.18 24.91 -10.88
N PRO A 360 -2.18 25.82 -10.92
CA PRO A 360 -2.20 26.94 -11.86
C PRO A 360 -0.95 27.82 -11.70
N GLU A 361 -0.48 28.40 -12.80
CA GLU A 361 0.73 29.25 -12.84
C GLU A 361 0.68 30.43 -11.85
N ASP A 362 -0.51 31.00 -11.68
CA ASP A 362 -0.71 32.21 -10.85
C ASP A 362 -0.56 32.00 -9.36
N ILE A 363 -0.68 30.77 -8.85
CA ILE A 363 -0.48 30.45 -7.40
C ILE A 363 0.87 29.81 -7.10
N VAL A 364 1.72 29.52 -8.08
CA VAL A 364 3.04 28.89 -7.89
C VAL A 364 3.88 29.61 -6.83
N GLY A 365 3.92 30.94 -6.89
CA GLY A 365 4.67 31.76 -5.94
C GLY A 365 4.17 31.66 -4.50
N ASP A 366 2.86 31.61 -4.31
CA ASP A 366 2.24 31.51 -2.98
C ASP A 366 2.44 30.10 -2.40
N VAL A 367 2.30 29.05 -3.21
CA VAL A 367 2.57 27.65 -2.81
C VAL A 367 4.03 27.49 -2.37
N LYS A 368 4.99 27.94 -3.20
CA LYS A 368 6.43 27.87 -2.87
C LYS A 368 6.73 28.62 -1.58
N LYS A 369 6.18 29.79 -1.39
CA LYS A 369 6.38 30.61 -0.19
C LYS A 369 5.78 29.91 1.06
N ALA A 370 4.59 29.36 0.96
CA ALA A 370 3.94 28.65 2.07
C ALA A 370 4.76 27.44 2.51
N VAL A 371 5.13 26.56 1.58
CA VAL A 371 5.92 25.35 1.86
C VAL A 371 7.31 25.70 2.43
N SER A 372 8.00 26.67 1.83
CA SER A 372 9.32 27.09 2.31
C SER A 372 9.29 27.75 3.68
N SER A 373 8.13 28.23 4.16
CA SER A 373 8.02 28.79 5.52
C SER A 373 8.14 27.73 6.64
N TYR A 374 8.06 26.46 6.26
CA TYR A 374 8.29 25.29 7.14
C TYR A 374 9.65 24.63 6.91
N ASP A 375 10.61 25.36 6.32
CA ASP A 375 11.95 24.86 6.00
C ASP A 375 11.96 23.65 5.06
N VAL A 376 10.92 23.47 4.24
CA VAL A 376 10.84 22.43 3.22
C VAL A 376 11.18 23.03 1.86
N ALA A 377 12.20 22.47 1.20
CA ALA A 377 12.55 22.88 -0.16
C ALA A 377 11.49 22.42 -1.16
N ILE A 378 11.20 23.27 -2.15
CA ILE A 378 10.23 22.99 -3.22
C ILE A 378 10.69 23.61 -4.53
N GLY A 379 10.63 22.86 -5.62
CA GLY A 379 11.05 23.26 -6.96
C GLY A 379 10.01 23.01 -8.02
N GLU A 380 10.12 23.75 -9.13
CA GLU A 380 9.37 23.47 -10.35
C GLU A 380 10.11 22.39 -11.12
N ILE A 381 9.44 21.29 -11.41
CA ILE A 381 10.03 20.12 -12.07
C ILE A 381 9.42 19.82 -13.44
N GLY A 382 8.40 20.59 -13.86
CA GLY A 382 7.74 20.34 -15.12
C GLY A 382 6.43 21.06 -15.30
N SER A 383 5.68 20.65 -16.31
CA SER A 383 4.39 21.25 -16.70
C SER A 383 3.42 20.21 -17.26
N VAL A 384 2.15 20.57 -17.27
CA VAL A 384 1.04 19.75 -17.84
C VAL A 384 0.70 20.25 -19.22
N ASN A 385 0.56 19.33 -20.17
CA ASN A 385 0.23 19.63 -21.57
C ASN A 385 -0.86 18.69 -22.12
N ASN A 386 -1.18 18.79 -23.43
CA ASN A 386 -2.22 17.98 -24.07
C ASN A 386 -1.69 16.75 -24.82
N SER A 387 -0.44 16.32 -24.59
CA SER A 387 0.15 15.19 -25.34
C SER A 387 -0.44 13.83 -24.99
N GLY A 388 -0.99 13.68 -23.79
CA GLY A 388 -1.48 12.40 -23.26
C GLY A 388 -0.37 11.44 -22.84
N GLU A 389 0.88 11.90 -22.74
CA GLU A 389 2.05 11.10 -22.41
C GLU A 389 2.91 11.78 -21.34
N ALA A 390 3.50 10.98 -20.44
CA ALA A 390 4.49 11.46 -19.50
C ALA A 390 5.90 11.37 -20.13
N ILE A 391 6.58 12.50 -20.25
CA ILE A 391 7.89 12.64 -20.91
C ILE A 391 8.90 13.23 -19.92
N LEU A 392 10.09 12.64 -19.87
CA LEU A 392 11.26 13.16 -19.16
C LEU A 392 12.24 13.77 -20.15
N ASN A 393 12.57 15.02 -19.98
CA ASN A 393 13.68 15.69 -20.66
C ASN A 393 14.96 15.51 -19.84
N LYS A 394 15.97 14.88 -20.45
CA LYS A 394 17.21 14.51 -19.78
C LYS A 394 18.27 15.62 -19.87
N GLU A 395 19.23 15.59 -18.96
CA GLU A 395 20.37 16.51 -18.94
C GLU A 395 21.18 16.52 -20.26
N ASP A 396 21.24 15.39 -20.98
CA ASP A 396 21.93 15.28 -22.26
C ASP A 396 21.16 15.83 -23.47
N GLY A 397 19.96 16.39 -23.23
CA GLY A 397 19.06 16.92 -24.25
C GLY A 397 18.19 15.88 -24.95
N SER A 398 18.30 14.61 -24.59
CA SER A 398 17.38 13.56 -25.06
C SER A 398 16.08 13.57 -24.24
N SER A 399 15.03 12.91 -24.75
CA SER A 399 13.79 12.73 -24.04
C SER A 399 13.40 11.25 -24.01
N GLU A 400 12.79 10.83 -22.90
CA GLU A 400 12.24 9.48 -22.78
C GLU A 400 10.82 9.51 -22.25
N LYS A 401 10.03 8.48 -22.61
CA LYS A 401 8.71 8.29 -22.05
C LYS A 401 8.82 7.65 -20.68
N LEU A 402 8.23 8.28 -19.67
CA LEU A 402 8.10 7.70 -18.33
C LEU A 402 7.03 6.62 -18.34
N VAL A 403 7.45 5.38 -18.18
CA VAL A 403 6.56 4.22 -18.06
C VAL A 403 6.93 3.44 -16.82
N PRO A 404 5.95 2.84 -16.11
CA PRO A 404 6.25 1.99 -14.97
C PRO A 404 7.03 0.76 -15.42
N LEU A 405 7.99 0.34 -14.61
CA LEU A 405 8.65 -0.96 -14.76
C LEU A 405 7.66 -2.09 -14.41
N PHE A 406 8.02 -3.35 -14.70
CA PHE A 406 7.21 -4.48 -14.25
C PHE A 406 7.13 -4.55 -12.70
N ARG A 407 8.22 -4.18 -12.03
CA ARG A 407 8.32 -3.96 -10.58
C ARG A 407 9.03 -2.64 -10.32
N GLU A 408 8.91 -2.12 -9.10
CA GLU A 408 9.75 -1.01 -8.65
C GLU A 408 11.25 -1.32 -8.80
N ALA A 409 12.09 -0.30 -8.85
CA ALA A 409 13.54 -0.48 -8.94
C ALA A 409 14.06 -1.37 -7.79
N ALA A 410 14.95 -2.30 -8.12
CA ALA A 410 15.44 -3.31 -7.18
C ALA A 410 16.43 -2.73 -6.17
N TYR A 411 15.98 -2.39 -4.98
CA TYR A 411 16.73 -1.70 -3.93
C TYR A 411 17.38 -2.63 -2.88
N THR A 412 17.21 -3.95 -2.98
CA THR A 412 17.92 -4.93 -2.15
C THR A 412 18.50 -6.07 -2.99
N LYS A 413 19.50 -6.78 -2.45
CA LYS A 413 20.14 -7.92 -3.15
C LYS A 413 19.12 -8.98 -3.55
N ILE A 414 18.15 -9.29 -2.70
CA ILE A 414 17.07 -10.26 -3.01
C ILE A 414 16.17 -9.74 -4.15
N LYS A 415 15.79 -8.47 -4.14
CA LYS A 415 15.00 -7.88 -5.23
C LYS A 415 15.76 -7.92 -6.56
N LYS A 416 17.07 -7.70 -6.55
CA LYS A 416 17.93 -7.87 -7.75
C LYS A 416 17.93 -9.29 -8.28
N LEU A 417 17.92 -10.30 -7.40
CA LEU A 417 17.84 -11.71 -7.82
C LEU A 417 16.46 -12.08 -8.37
N VAL A 418 15.39 -11.56 -7.77
CA VAL A 418 14.02 -11.77 -8.27
C VAL A 418 13.82 -11.11 -9.63
N GLY A 419 14.53 -9.99 -9.90
CA GLY A 419 14.51 -9.28 -11.17
C GLY A 419 13.26 -8.43 -11.36
N ASP A 420 13.32 -7.59 -12.37
CA ASP A 420 12.29 -6.62 -12.77
C ASP A 420 11.74 -6.88 -14.18
N THR A 421 12.20 -7.96 -14.81
CA THR A 421 11.78 -8.33 -16.17
C THR A 421 10.33 -8.79 -16.17
N THR A 422 9.55 -8.31 -17.15
CA THR A 422 8.20 -8.78 -17.39
C THR A 422 8.21 -10.27 -17.75
N PRO A 423 7.46 -11.14 -17.05
CA PRO A 423 7.37 -12.56 -17.39
C PRO A 423 6.82 -12.77 -18.81
N GLU A 424 7.33 -13.76 -19.52
CA GLU A 424 6.88 -14.10 -20.88
C GLU A 424 5.39 -14.46 -20.94
N ASP A 425 4.86 -15.07 -19.88
CA ASP A 425 3.46 -15.48 -19.76
C ASP A 425 2.57 -14.41 -19.08
N PHE A 426 3.00 -13.14 -19.01
CA PHE A 426 2.31 -12.08 -18.29
C PHE A 426 0.86 -11.86 -18.76
N GLU A 427 0.62 -11.86 -20.07
CA GLU A 427 -0.76 -11.72 -20.60
C GLU A 427 -1.64 -12.92 -20.20
N ALA A 428 -1.10 -14.13 -20.20
CA ALA A 428 -1.81 -15.31 -19.73
C ALA A 428 -2.09 -15.24 -18.21
N MET A 429 -1.16 -14.69 -17.42
CA MET A 429 -1.37 -14.45 -16.00
C MET A 429 -2.49 -13.44 -15.77
N LYS A 430 -2.52 -12.33 -16.52
CA LYS A 430 -3.61 -11.34 -16.44
C LYS A 430 -4.99 -11.95 -16.69
N GLN A 431 -5.12 -12.81 -17.70
CA GLN A 431 -6.38 -13.51 -17.99
C GLN A 431 -6.82 -14.41 -16.83
N LYS A 432 -5.90 -15.14 -16.21
CA LYS A 432 -6.21 -16.00 -15.05
C LYS A 432 -6.63 -15.18 -13.83
N VAL A 433 -5.93 -14.08 -13.57
CA VAL A 433 -6.26 -13.16 -12.46
C VAL A 433 -7.61 -12.49 -12.73
N GLN A 434 -7.89 -12.05 -13.96
CA GLN A 434 -9.20 -11.51 -14.33
C GLN A 434 -10.32 -12.51 -14.05
N LYS A 435 -10.15 -13.74 -14.52
CA LYS A 435 -11.15 -14.80 -14.27
C LYS A 435 -11.41 -15.00 -12.79
N ALA A 436 -10.37 -15.07 -11.95
CA ALA A 436 -10.53 -15.20 -10.50
C ALA A 436 -11.26 -14.01 -9.88
N CYS A 437 -11.05 -12.80 -10.39
CA CYS A 437 -11.80 -11.60 -9.99
C CYS A 437 -13.30 -11.73 -10.34
N ASP A 438 -13.62 -12.13 -11.57
CA ASP A 438 -14.99 -12.31 -12.02
C ASP A 438 -15.73 -13.39 -11.21
N ASP A 439 -15.05 -14.51 -10.91
CA ASP A 439 -15.56 -15.58 -10.05
C ASP A 439 -15.85 -15.06 -8.62
N ALA A 440 -14.98 -14.22 -8.06
CA ALA A 440 -15.17 -13.58 -6.75
C ALA A 440 -16.37 -12.62 -6.74
N ILE A 441 -16.55 -11.82 -7.80
CA ILE A 441 -17.72 -10.94 -7.97
C ILE A 441 -19.00 -11.79 -8.03
N SER A 442 -19.00 -12.84 -8.82
CA SER A 442 -20.14 -13.77 -8.92
C SER A 442 -20.52 -14.38 -7.57
N LYS A 443 -19.52 -14.81 -6.80
CA LYS A 443 -19.72 -15.32 -5.42
C LYS A 443 -20.35 -14.26 -4.52
N LYS A 444 -19.85 -13.04 -4.54
CA LYS A 444 -20.42 -11.91 -3.79
C LYS A 444 -21.90 -11.71 -4.11
N GLU A 445 -22.28 -11.69 -5.40
CA GLU A 445 -23.67 -11.51 -5.82
C GLU A 445 -24.58 -12.64 -5.32
N LYS A 446 -24.11 -13.89 -5.34
CA LYS A 446 -24.87 -15.02 -4.82
C LYS A 446 -25.16 -14.89 -3.31
N VAL A 447 -24.15 -14.46 -2.53
CA VAL A 447 -24.33 -14.22 -1.09
C VAL A 447 -25.33 -13.10 -0.82
N ILE A 448 -25.28 -12.01 -1.59
CA ILE A 448 -26.23 -10.90 -1.48
C ILE A 448 -27.65 -11.40 -1.79
N ASN A 449 -27.84 -12.13 -2.88
CA ASN A 449 -29.13 -12.66 -3.28
C ASN A 449 -29.70 -13.65 -2.23
N TYR A 450 -28.86 -14.51 -1.66
CA TYR A 450 -29.23 -15.42 -0.57
C TYR A 450 -29.77 -14.64 0.64
N ASN A 451 -29.10 -13.58 1.07
CA ASN A 451 -29.54 -12.75 2.18
C ASN A 451 -30.87 -12.03 1.88
N TYR A 452 -31.08 -11.55 0.65
CA TYR A 452 -32.36 -10.96 0.24
C TYR A 452 -33.51 -11.97 0.23
N GLN A 453 -33.26 -13.23 -0.12
CA GLN A 453 -34.28 -14.30 -0.09
C GLN A 453 -34.69 -14.63 1.35
N ILE A 454 -33.72 -14.79 2.27
CA ILE A 454 -33.99 -15.04 3.69
C ILE A 454 -34.77 -13.84 4.31
N GLY A 455 -34.34 -12.61 4.03
CA GLY A 455 -35.03 -11.41 4.53
C GLY A 455 -36.48 -11.32 4.07
N ARG A 456 -36.79 -11.71 2.83
CA ARG A 456 -38.14 -11.74 2.28
C ARG A 456 -38.98 -12.90 2.88
N ALA A 457 -38.36 -14.05 3.14
CA ALA A 457 -39.02 -15.17 3.81
C ALA A 457 -39.40 -14.80 5.25
N SER A 458 -38.51 -14.22 6.02
CA SER A 458 -38.74 -13.77 7.41
C SER A 458 -39.78 -12.67 7.52
N CYS A 459 -39.96 -11.82 6.51
CA CYS A 459 -41.03 -10.83 6.45
C CYS A 459 -42.40 -11.44 6.12
N ARG A 460 -42.45 -12.58 5.37
CA ARG A 460 -43.71 -13.28 5.05
C ARG A 460 -44.24 -14.10 6.21
N GLU A 461 -43.36 -14.59 7.09
CA GLU A 461 -43.76 -15.34 8.30
C GLU A 461 -44.22 -14.44 9.45
N ARG A 462 -44.07 -13.10 9.35
CA ARG A 462 -44.54 -12.11 10.35
C ARG A 462 -45.82 -11.39 9.97
N VAL A 463 -46.49 -11.78 8.89
CA VAL A 463 -47.81 -11.35 8.47
C VAL A 463 -48.78 -12.53 8.58
#